data_6e6f968c8b61ba366f92b0972da7e972
#
_entry.id   6e6f968c8b61ba366f92b0972da7e972
#
_cell.length_a   1.000
_cell.length_b   1.000
_cell.length_c   1.000
_cell.angle_alpha   90.00
_cell.angle_beta   90.00
_cell.angle_gamma   90.00
#
_symmetry.space_group_name_H-M   'P 1'
#
loop_
_entity.id
_entity.type
_entity.pdbx_description
1 polymer ?
#
loop_
_entity_poly.entity_id
_entity_poly.type
_entity_poly.pdbx_seq_one_letter_code
_entity_poly.pdbx_strand_id
1 'polypeptide(L)'
;MLALLPVRSLRTGLLAAVFLAFALPAAYAQTPDPTDQADQAQGTDDVIKPVPVFTAGMGFITTFQGGTPNLGPLINPVLIVPIGEKWLIEARGDLESDLAPPPGSGDFTGNLQTNVDYFQVDYIANKYLTVTAGRFLTPFGIYNERLYPIWIRDLQTDPLILPLEGGEYGASTGAMVRGGFDATSNVEINYAAYYSANSTVQNLASDRSFGFRSGLFFTRPRLEVGGSLQHVLQDYRKNAFGFHLEWQPRALPLDIRSEFARSWLGSGYWIESAYKLSQVPVWQNGFRHVQVVARMQQFYTGPGWSEDLPWVNTNMFEFGVNYYFRDDVRFVSSYGRQFAPEGGNLNVWTLGLTYRFATPVGPGEMR
;
A
#
# COMPACT_ATOMS: atom_id res chain seq x y z
N MET A 1 41.94 -11.27 -34.24
CA MET A 1 42.43 -10.56 -33.04
C MET A 1 41.57 -9.29 -32.90
N LEU A 2 40.42 -9.41 -32.34
CA LEU A 2 39.47 -8.31 -32.09
C LEU A 2 39.33 -8.13 -30.58
N ALA A 3 39.71 -6.97 -30.08
CA ALA A 3 39.75 -6.61 -28.68
C ALA A 3 38.35 -6.38 -28.13
N LEU A 4 38.00 -7.10 -27.08
CA LEU A 4 36.79 -6.89 -26.26
C LEU A 4 37.05 -5.67 -25.36
N LEU A 5 36.26 -4.62 -25.55
CA LEU A 5 36.19 -3.47 -24.65
C LEU A 5 35.31 -3.84 -23.42
N PRO A 6 35.63 -3.39 -22.20
CA PRO A 6 34.94 -3.80 -20.99
C PRO A 6 33.63 -3.04 -20.77
N VAL A 7 32.55 -3.78 -20.61
CA VAL A 7 31.17 -3.31 -20.30
C VAL A 7 31.04 -2.83 -18.84
N ARG A 8 31.96 -2.03 -18.32
CA ARG A 8 31.87 -1.55 -16.93
C ARG A 8 31.41 -0.10 -16.74
N SER A 9 31.19 0.67 -17.81
CA SER A 9 30.90 2.11 -17.70
C SER A 9 29.44 2.52 -17.84
N LEU A 10 28.52 1.61 -18.18
CA LEU A 10 27.09 1.96 -18.34
C LEU A 10 26.26 1.93 -17.05
N ARG A 11 26.74 1.30 -15.98
CA ARG A 11 25.97 1.15 -14.72
C ARG A 11 25.95 2.40 -13.85
N THR A 12 26.94 3.27 -13.96
CA THR A 12 27.04 4.50 -13.13
C THR A 12 26.32 5.70 -13.75
N GLY A 13 26.11 5.72 -15.06
CA GLY A 13 25.46 6.83 -15.76
C GLY A 13 23.93 6.88 -15.58
N LEU A 14 23.27 5.72 -15.42
CA LEU A 14 21.82 5.66 -15.30
C LEU A 14 21.32 6.07 -13.90
N LEU A 15 22.07 5.79 -12.86
CA LEU A 15 21.77 6.22 -11.49
C LEU A 15 21.93 7.74 -11.32
N ALA A 16 22.88 8.36 -12.01
CA ALA A 16 23.06 9.82 -11.96
C ALA A 16 21.95 10.57 -12.71
N ALA A 17 21.37 9.99 -13.77
CA ALA A 17 20.31 10.63 -14.54
C ALA A 17 18.97 10.66 -13.80
N VAL A 18 18.67 9.68 -12.95
CA VAL A 18 17.43 9.66 -12.13
C VAL A 18 17.52 10.67 -10.99
N PHE A 19 18.72 10.89 -10.41
CA PHE A 19 18.90 11.90 -9.35
C PHE A 19 19.00 13.34 -9.89
N LEU A 20 19.46 13.56 -11.12
CA LEU A 20 19.56 14.90 -11.71
C LEU A 20 18.20 15.47 -12.16
N ALA A 21 17.21 14.64 -12.43
CA ALA A 21 15.86 15.09 -12.79
C ALA A 21 15.10 15.73 -11.60
N PHE A 22 15.57 15.54 -10.37
CA PHE A 22 14.93 16.08 -9.15
C PHE A 22 15.58 17.36 -8.60
N ALA A 23 16.65 17.87 -9.22
CA ALA A 23 17.34 19.08 -8.79
C ALA A 23 16.88 20.31 -9.58
N LEU A 24 15.56 20.58 -9.64
CA LEU A 24 15.06 21.85 -10.13
C LEU A 24 14.90 22.83 -8.96
N PRO A 25 15.38 24.08 -9.07
CA PRO A 25 15.27 25.03 -7.97
C PRO A 25 13.81 25.40 -7.70
N ALA A 26 13.40 25.29 -6.44
CA ALA A 26 12.11 25.74 -5.95
C ALA A 26 12.01 27.27 -6.09
N ALA A 27 11.29 27.74 -7.11
CA ALA A 27 10.83 29.13 -7.18
C ALA A 27 9.60 29.28 -6.30
N TYR A 28 9.66 30.18 -5.35
CA TYR A 28 8.65 30.50 -4.35
C TYR A 28 7.27 30.77 -4.96
N ALA A 29 6.29 29.99 -4.56
CA ALA A 29 4.89 30.39 -4.59
C ALA A 29 4.29 30.12 -3.22
N GLN A 30 4.03 31.18 -2.46
CA GLN A 30 3.25 31.12 -1.22
C GLN A 30 1.80 30.83 -1.60
N THR A 31 1.31 29.63 -1.26
CA THR A 31 -0.13 29.35 -1.21
C THR A 31 -0.65 29.73 0.19
N PRO A 32 -1.83 30.35 0.31
CA PRO A 32 -2.43 30.67 1.61
C PRO A 32 -2.68 29.40 2.41
N ASP A 33 -2.39 29.47 3.70
CA ASP A 33 -2.59 28.40 4.67
C ASP A 33 -4.10 28.09 4.81
N PRO A 34 -4.55 26.85 4.71
CA PRO A 34 -5.97 26.49 4.89
C PRO A 34 -6.50 26.66 6.30
N THR A 35 -5.65 27.03 7.26
CA THR A 35 -6.02 27.20 8.67
C THR A 35 -6.78 28.48 8.98
N ASP A 36 -6.82 29.49 8.09
CA ASP A 36 -7.49 30.76 8.36
C ASP A 36 -9.03 30.74 8.10
N GLN A 37 -9.62 29.63 7.70
CA GLN A 37 -11.08 29.50 7.50
C GLN A 37 -11.82 28.73 8.59
N ALA A 38 -11.14 28.24 9.61
CA ALA A 38 -11.77 27.41 10.67
C ALA A 38 -12.41 28.22 11.81
N ASP A 39 -12.24 29.54 11.88
CA ASP A 39 -12.62 30.33 13.06
C ASP A 39 -13.96 31.10 12.94
N GLN A 40 -14.80 30.83 11.93
CA GLN A 40 -16.11 31.51 11.82
C GLN A 40 -17.33 30.58 11.75
N ALA A 41 -17.27 29.38 12.29
CA ALA A 41 -18.45 28.57 12.54
C ALA A 41 -18.81 28.57 14.03
N GLN A 42 -19.30 29.71 14.53
CA GLN A 42 -20.02 29.76 15.79
C GLN A 42 -21.47 29.29 15.57
N GLY A 43 -21.84 28.21 16.26
CA GLY A 43 -23.17 27.99 16.79
C GLY A 43 -24.15 27.26 15.92
N THR A 44 -24.13 25.96 16.02
CA THR A 44 -25.29 25.12 16.40
C THR A 44 -24.69 23.78 16.85
N ASP A 45 -25.05 23.32 18.04
CA ASP A 45 -24.81 21.95 18.52
C ASP A 45 -25.67 20.96 17.69
N ASP A 46 -25.51 20.94 16.38
CA ASP A 46 -25.94 19.86 15.55
C ASP A 46 -25.02 18.68 15.82
N VAL A 47 -25.41 17.82 16.74
CA VAL A 47 -24.80 16.53 16.96
C VAL A 47 -24.77 15.84 15.61
N ILE A 48 -23.61 15.85 14.95
CA ILE A 48 -23.39 15.14 13.68
C ILE A 48 -23.66 13.67 13.98
N LYS A 49 -24.83 13.18 13.57
CA LYS A 49 -25.17 11.77 13.74
C LYS A 49 -24.22 10.97 12.84
N PRO A 50 -23.47 10.03 13.41
CA PRO A 50 -22.60 9.19 12.61
C PRO A 50 -23.43 8.40 11.60
N VAL A 51 -23.10 8.51 10.31
CA VAL A 51 -23.81 7.87 9.22
C VAL A 51 -22.95 6.74 8.67
N PRO A 52 -23.49 5.55 8.43
CA PRO A 52 -22.77 4.49 7.73
C PRO A 52 -22.32 4.95 6.36
N VAL A 53 -21.11 4.52 5.97
CA VAL A 53 -20.50 4.85 4.69
C VAL A 53 -20.17 3.57 3.94
N PHE A 54 -20.62 3.50 2.69
CA PHE A 54 -20.17 2.49 1.73
C PHE A 54 -19.23 3.14 0.74
N THR A 55 -18.05 2.55 0.56
CA THR A 55 -17.07 3.01 -0.41
C THR A 55 -16.49 1.82 -1.17
N ALA A 56 -16.03 2.02 -2.38
CA ALA A 56 -15.27 1.02 -3.10
C ALA A 56 -14.20 1.67 -3.98
N GLY A 57 -13.04 1.01 -4.04
CA GLY A 57 -12.11 1.12 -5.15
C GLY A 57 -12.43 0.03 -6.16
N MET A 58 -12.46 0.37 -7.44
CA MET A 58 -12.60 -0.62 -8.51
C MET A 58 -11.66 -0.30 -9.65
N GLY A 59 -11.27 -1.31 -10.39
CA GLY A 59 -10.36 -1.14 -11.49
C GLY A 59 -10.40 -2.27 -12.50
N PHE A 60 -9.82 -1.97 -13.64
CA PHE A 60 -9.50 -2.94 -14.66
C PHE A 60 -8.01 -2.80 -14.96
N ILE A 61 -7.22 -3.77 -14.50
CA ILE A 61 -5.78 -3.76 -14.63
C ILE A 61 -5.38 -4.84 -15.63
N THR A 62 -4.57 -4.48 -16.59
CA THR A 62 -3.98 -5.41 -17.55
C THR A 62 -2.49 -5.49 -17.28
N THR A 63 -1.99 -6.68 -17.00
CA THR A 63 -0.57 -6.95 -16.80
C THR A 63 -0.05 -7.83 -17.93
N PHE A 64 1.08 -7.41 -18.52
CA PHE A 64 1.80 -8.19 -19.52
C PHE A 64 3.08 -8.68 -18.91
N GLN A 65 3.19 -9.98 -18.71
CA GLN A 65 4.36 -10.63 -18.13
C GLN A 65 4.91 -11.66 -19.10
N GLY A 66 6.17 -11.49 -19.54
CA GLY A 66 6.76 -12.40 -20.52
C GLY A 66 6.02 -12.46 -21.88
N GLY A 67 5.23 -11.43 -22.21
CA GLY A 67 4.41 -11.37 -23.44
C GLY A 67 3.01 -11.94 -23.28
N THR A 68 2.65 -12.53 -22.15
CA THR A 68 1.29 -13.05 -21.87
C THR A 68 0.48 -11.93 -21.19
N PRO A 69 -0.70 -11.55 -21.73
CA PRO A 69 -1.60 -10.64 -21.05
C PRO A 69 -2.38 -11.33 -19.94
N ASN A 70 -2.54 -10.65 -18.82
CA ASN A 70 -3.46 -10.99 -17.75
C ASN A 70 -4.42 -9.82 -17.55
N LEU A 71 -5.73 -10.06 -17.59
CA LEU A 71 -6.76 -9.06 -17.39
C LEU A 71 -7.34 -9.22 -15.99
N GLY A 72 -7.16 -8.22 -15.13
CA GLY A 72 -7.57 -8.22 -13.74
C GLY A 72 -8.67 -7.19 -13.46
N PRO A 73 -9.96 -7.49 -13.71
CA PRO A 73 -11.02 -6.69 -13.12
C PRO A 73 -11.05 -6.94 -11.61
N LEU A 74 -11.14 -5.87 -10.84
CA LEU A 74 -11.16 -5.96 -9.38
C LEU A 74 -12.05 -4.90 -8.74
N ILE A 75 -12.60 -5.23 -7.58
CA ILE A 75 -13.43 -4.35 -6.75
C ILE A 75 -13.07 -4.59 -5.27
N ASN A 76 -12.73 -3.53 -4.56
CA ASN A 76 -12.48 -3.54 -3.13
C ASN A 76 -13.61 -2.78 -2.39
N PRO A 77 -14.75 -3.39 -2.08
CA PRO A 77 -15.82 -2.77 -1.32
C PRO A 77 -15.44 -2.62 0.15
N VAL A 78 -15.77 -1.48 0.74
CA VAL A 78 -15.56 -1.17 2.16
C VAL A 78 -16.86 -0.65 2.75
N LEU A 79 -17.25 -1.20 3.89
CA LEU A 79 -18.38 -0.75 4.68
C LEU A 79 -17.88 -0.28 6.05
N ILE A 80 -18.30 0.92 6.44
CA ILE A 80 -17.99 1.54 7.73
C ILE A 80 -19.30 1.90 8.41
N VAL A 81 -19.59 1.29 9.55
CA VAL A 81 -20.85 1.48 10.29
C VAL A 81 -20.53 1.94 11.71
N PRO A 82 -20.61 3.25 11.98
CA PRO A 82 -20.51 3.77 13.34
C PRO A 82 -21.81 3.45 14.13
N ILE A 83 -21.65 3.01 15.38
CA ILE A 83 -22.74 2.69 16.30
C ILE A 83 -22.54 3.50 17.58
N GLY A 84 -23.32 4.57 17.71
CA GLY A 84 -23.09 5.55 18.77
C GLY A 84 -21.71 6.21 18.64
N GLU A 85 -21.13 6.61 19.78
CA GLU A 85 -19.89 7.38 19.81
C GLU A 85 -18.61 6.50 19.93
N LYS A 86 -18.78 5.21 20.29
CA LYS A 86 -17.64 4.37 20.72
C LYS A 86 -17.47 3.10 19.91
N TRP A 87 -18.43 2.71 19.11
CA TRP A 87 -18.37 1.47 18.37
C TRP A 87 -18.32 1.74 16.86
N LEU A 88 -17.47 0.99 16.19
CA LEU A 88 -17.35 1.03 14.75
C LEU A 88 -17.30 -0.40 14.22
N ILE A 89 -18.09 -0.71 13.21
CA ILE A 89 -17.98 -1.95 12.45
C ILE A 89 -17.36 -1.60 11.12
N GLU A 90 -16.30 -2.31 10.77
CA GLU A 90 -15.59 -2.15 9.50
C GLU A 90 -15.51 -3.49 8.78
N ALA A 91 -15.78 -3.47 7.48
CA ALA A 91 -15.63 -4.63 6.61
C ALA A 91 -15.04 -4.22 5.28
N ARG A 92 -14.10 -5.02 4.76
CA ARG A 92 -13.57 -4.91 3.40
C ARG A 92 -13.51 -6.29 2.76
N GLY A 93 -13.99 -6.35 1.54
CA GLY A 93 -13.80 -7.50 0.67
C GLY A 93 -12.86 -7.17 -0.47
N ASP A 94 -12.38 -8.22 -1.10
CA ASP A 94 -11.67 -8.18 -2.37
C ASP A 94 -12.32 -9.16 -3.33
N LEU A 95 -12.73 -8.63 -4.49
CA LEU A 95 -13.27 -9.41 -5.60
C LEU A 95 -12.36 -9.16 -6.79
N GLU A 96 -11.59 -10.16 -7.16
CA GLU A 96 -10.62 -10.07 -8.22
C GLU A 96 -10.76 -11.25 -9.18
N SER A 97 -10.48 -11.01 -10.45
CA SER A 97 -10.42 -12.07 -11.43
C SER A 97 -9.15 -11.94 -12.28
N ASP A 98 -8.39 -13.00 -12.35
CA ASP A 98 -7.24 -13.14 -13.22
C ASP A 98 -7.64 -13.89 -14.47
N LEU A 99 -7.77 -13.16 -15.58
CA LEU A 99 -8.15 -13.73 -16.87
C LEU A 99 -6.93 -13.75 -17.79
N ALA A 100 -6.42 -14.94 -18.08
CA ALA A 100 -5.28 -15.14 -18.97
C ALA A 100 -5.58 -16.19 -20.06
N PRO A 101 -5.00 -16.09 -21.25
CA PRO A 101 -5.12 -17.12 -22.25
C PRO A 101 -4.24 -18.34 -21.88
N PRO A 102 -4.79 -19.56 -21.86
CA PRO A 102 -3.98 -20.77 -21.75
C PRO A 102 -2.94 -20.86 -22.87
N PRO A 103 -1.80 -21.49 -22.66
CA PRO A 103 -0.79 -21.68 -23.69
C PRO A 103 -1.36 -22.28 -24.98
N GLY A 104 -1.20 -21.57 -26.10
CA GLY A 104 -1.70 -22.00 -27.41
C GLY A 104 -3.19 -21.73 -27.66
N SER A 105 -3.91 -21.10 -26.74
CA SER A 105 -5.30 -20.65 -26.93
C SER A 105 -5.36 -19.13 -27.09
N GLY A 106 -6.36 -18.66 -27.84
CA GLY A 106 -6.73 -17.24 -27.87
C GLY A 106 -7.83 -16.86 -26.88
N ASP A 107 -8.44 -17.83 -26.21
CA ASP A 107 -9.57 -17.62 -25.32
C ASP A 107 -9.06 -17.32 -23.91
N PHE A 108 -9.56 -16.24 -23.30
CA PHE A 108 -9.27 -15.90 -21.92
C PHE A 108 -10.07 -16.78 -20.96
N THR A 109 -9.39 -17.37 -20.00
CA THR A 109 -10.00 -18.18 -18.93
C THR A 109 -9.51 -17.68 -17.59
N GLY A 110 -10.32 -17.83 -16.56
CA GLY A 110 -9.97 -17.46 -15.19
C GLY A 110 -11.13 -17.69 -14.24
N ASN A 111 -10.86 -17.43 -12.97
CA ASN A 111 -11.84 -17.59 -11.90
C ASN A 111 -12.00 -16.26 -11.13
N LEU A 112 -13.21 -16.02 -10.65
CA LEU A 112 -13.45 -14.95 -9.69
C LEU A 112 -12.95 -15.41 -8.32
N GLN A 113 -12.00 -14.71 -7.78
CA GLN A 113 -11.52 -14.86 -6.41
C GLN A 113 -12.28 -13.86 -5.51
N THR A 114 -12.66 -14.32 -4.34
CA THR A 114 -13.36 -13.49 -3.35
C THR A 114 -12.69 -13.69 -2.00
N ASN A 115 -12.22 -12.60 -1.40
CA ASN A 115 -11.61 -12.59 -0.08
C ASN A 115 -12.30 -11.62 0.84
N VAL A 116 -12.28 -11.93 2.14
CA VAL A 116 -12.62 -11.00 3.20
C VAL A 116 -11.30 -10.53 3.80
N ASP A 117 -10.89 -9.32 3.46
CA ASP A 117 -9.65 -8.74 3.97
C ASP A 117 -9.75 -8.47 5.46
N TYR A 118 -10.84 -7.80 5.87
CA TYR A 118 -11.18 -7.64 7.27
C TYR A 118 -12.70 -7.56 7.48
N PHE A 119 -13.09 -8.02 8.65
CA PHE A 119 -14.42 -7.84 9.24
C PHE A 119 -14.22 -7.72 10.75
N GLN A 120 -14.28 -6.51 11.26
CA GLN A 120 -13.88 -6.18 12.61
C GLN A 120 -14.87 -5.26 13.30
N VAL A 121 -14.85 -5.33 14.63
CA VAL A 121 -15.57 -4.42 15.52
C VAL A 121 -14.52 -3.68 16.36
N ASP A 122 -14.56 -2.37 16.29
CA ASP A 122 -13.71 -1.48 17.05
C ASP A 122 -14.48 -0.85 18.21
N TYR A 123 -13.91 -0.90 19.41
CA TYR A 123 -14.36 -0.16 20.57
C TYR A 123 -13.37 0.97 20.88
N ILE A 124 -13.80 2.20 20.69
CA ILE A 124 -13.03 3.41 20.96
C ILE A 124 -13.15 3.70 22.45
N ALA A 125 -12.20 3.18 23.24
CA ALA A 125 -12.21 3.36 24.69
C ALA A 125 -11.97 4.83 25.05
N ASN A 126 -10.99 5.46 24.41
CA ASN A 126 -10.67 6.87 24.51
C ASN A 126 -9.80 7.30 23.31
N LYS A 127 -9.35 8.56 23.28
CA LYS A 127 -8.51 9.11 22.19
C LYS A 127 -7.15 8.40 21.99
N TYR A 128 -6.72 7.60 22.96
CA TYR A 128 -5.43 6.93 22.93
C TYR A 128 -5.53 5.43 22.66
N LEU A 129 -6.72 4.84 22.85
CA LEU A 129 -6.89 3.39 22.85
C LEU A 129 -8.17 2.98 22.13
N THR A 130 -8.00 2.15 21.12
CA THR A 130 -9.05 1.40 20.44
C THR A 130 -8.77 -0.09 20.61
N VAL A 131 -9.81 -0.85 20.94
CA VAL A 131 -9.78 -2.30 21.00
C VAL A 131 -10.53 -2.85 19.80
N THR A 132 -9.88 -3.68 19.01
CA THR A 132 -10.41 -4.31 17.80
C THR A 132 -10.61 -5.80 18.05
N ALA A 133 -11.72 -6.36 17.60
CA ALA A 133 -11.97 -7.79 17.62
C ALA A 133 -12.56 -8.23 16.27
N GLY A 134 -12.18 -9.42 15.80
CA GLY A 134 -12.62 -9.99 14.53
C GLY A 134 -11.45 -10.35 13.62
N ARG A 135 -11.67 -10.27 12.31
CA ARG A 135 -10.63 -10.38 11.30
C ARG A 135 -10.13 -8.98 10.93
N PHE A 136 -8.85 -8.76 11.05
CA PHE A 136 -8.19 -7.48 10.76
C PHE A 136 -6.91 -7.71 9.97
N LEU A 137 -6.46 -6.70 9.22
CA LEU A 137 -5.16 -6.75 8.56
C LEU A 137 -4.07 -6.78 9.61
N THR A 138 -3.14 -7.70 9.45
CA THR A 138 -2.03 -7.85 10.39
C THR A 138 -1.19 -6.58 10.40
N PRO A 139 -1.02 -5.91 11.55
CA PRO A 139 -0.25 -4.66 11.62
C PRO A 139 1.25 -4.96 11.58
N PHE A 140 1.75 -5.23 10.38
CA PHE A 140 3.16 -5.43 10.08
C PHE A 140 3.53 -4.56 8.89
N GLY A 141 4.55 -3.72 9.02
CA GLY A 141 4.92 -2.75 7.99
C GLY A 141 3.84 -1.66 7.77
N ILE A 142 3.82 -1.11 6.56
CA ILE A 142 2.84 -0.12 6.11
C ILE A 142 2.07 -0.57 4.87
N TYR A 143 2.64 -1.45 4.02
CA TYR A 143 2.01 -1.79 2.75
C TYR A 143 0.70 -2.54 2.95
N ASN A 144 0.72 -3.64 3.71
CA ASN A 144 -0.44 -4.49 3.92
C ASN A 144 -1.65 -3.73 4.49
N GLU A 145 -1.45 -2.92 5.53
CA GLU A 145 -2.54 -2.25 6.24
C GLU A 145 -2.97 -0.94 5.56
N ARG A 146 -2.02 -0.16 5.01
CA ARG A 146 -2.28 1.21 4.56
C ARG A 146 -2.31 1.36 3.05
N LEU A 147 -1.52 0.59 2.29
CA LEU A 147 -1.27 0.85 0.88
C LEU A 147 -1.91 -0.18 -0.07
N TYR A 148 -2.35 -1.33 0.44
CA TYR A 148 -2.86 -2.43 -0.36
C TYR A 148 -4.06 -2.09 -1.27
N PRO A 149 -5.07 -1.27 -0.88
CA PRO A 149 -6.22 -1.00 -1.75
C PRO A 149 -5.82 -0.36 -3.08
N ILE A 150 -6.44 -0.83 -4.17
CA ILE A 150 -6.12 -0.42 -5.55
C ILE A 150 -6.04 1.10 -5.76
N TRP A 151 -6.87 1.86 -5.06
CA TRP A 151 -6.90 3.31 -5.20
C TRP A 151 -5.74 3.99 -4.49
N ILE A 152 -5.20 3.39 -3.41
CA ILE A 152 -4.16 4.00 -2.57
C ILE A 152 -2.77 3.71 -3.13
N ARG A 153 -2.55 2.52 -3.69
CA ARG A 153 -1.25 2.16 -4.25
C ARG A 153 -0.91 3.00 -5.49
N ASP A 154 0.32 3.44 -5.58
CA ASP A 154 0.81 4.25 -6.70
C ASP A 154 1.23 3.36 -7.89
N LEU A 155 1.84 2.21 -7.63
CA LEU A 155 2.08 1.14 -8.60
C LEU A 155 1.12 -0.03 -8.34
N GLN A 156 0.72 -0.73 -9.41
CA GLN A 156 -0.29 -1.79 -9.28
C GLN A 156 0.31 -3.17 -8.99
N THR A 157 1.61 -3.33 -9.13
CA THR A 157 2.34 -4.53 -8.71
C THR A 157 2.60 -4.48 -7.20
N ASP A 158 2.47 -5.60 -6.52
CA ASP A 158 2.78 -5.71 -5.11
C ASP A 158 4.30 -5.74 -4.87
N PRO A 159 4.80 -5.27 -3.72
CA PRO A 159 6.19 -5.44 -3.34
C PRO A 159 6.57 -6.92 -3.19
N LEU A 160 7.78 -7.28 -3.62
CA LEU A 160 8.29 -8.65 -3.53
C LEU A 160 8.33 -9.21 -2.10
N ILE A 161 8.33 -8.33 -1.09
CA ILE A 161 8.37 -8.73 0.33
C ILE A 161 6.99 -8.83 0.97
N LEU A 162 5.91 -8.47 0.27
CA LEU A 162 4.57 -8.46 0.84
C LEU A 162 4.20 -9.78 1.55
N PRO A 163 4.50 -10.97 1.02
CA PRO A 163 4.20 -12.22 1.71
C PRO A 163 5.02 -12.46 3.00
N LEU A 164 6.06 -11.65 3.26
CA LEU A 164 6.78 -11.67 4.56
C LEU A 164 6.04 -10.90 5.64
N GLU A 165 5.08 -10.05 5.25
CA GLU A 165 4.38 -9.11 6.09
C GLU A 165 3.05 -9.72 6.56
N GLY A 166 2.89 -9.84 7.87
CA GLY A 166 1.62 -10.28 8.42
C GLY A 166 1.34 -11.79 8.40
N GLY A 167 2.34 -12.62 8.08
CA GLY A 167 2.19 -14.07 7.95
C GLY A 167 1.65 -14.48 6.57
N GLU A 168 1.37 -15.76 6.41
CA GLU A 168 0.97 -16.38 5.14
C GLU A 168 -0.29 -15.73 4.52
N TYR A 169 -1.18 -15.18 5.34
CA TYR A 169 -2.49 -14.70 4.90
C TYR A 169 -2.65 -13.18 4.91
N GLY A 170 -1.64 -12.41 5.32
CA GLY A 170 -1.72 -10.94 5.42
C GLY A 170 -2.79 -10.42 6.39
N ALA A 171 -3.63 -11.29 6.97
CA ALA A 171 -4.70 -10.96 7.87
C ALA A 171 -4.71 -11.88 9.10
N SER A 172 -5.17 -11.34 10.22
CA SER A 172 -5.26 -11.99 11.52
C SER A 172 -6.71 -12.07 11.99
N THR A 173 -7.08 -13.17 12.66
CA THR A 173 -8.41 -13.32 13.28
C THR A 173 -8.25 -13.43 14.79
N GLY A 174 -8.70 -12.43 15.55
CA GLY A 174 -8.47 -12.39 16.99
C GLY A 174 -8.78 -11.05 17.61
N ALA A 175 -7.84 -10.53 18.38
CA ALA A 175 -7.98 -9.23 19.04
C ALA A 175 -6.73 -8.38 18.88
N MET A 176 -6.92 -7.07 18.79
CA MET A 176 -5.87 -6.07 18.68
C MET A 176 -6.19 -4.89 19.59
N VAL A 177 -5.16 -4.28 20.13
CA VAL A 177 -5.21 -2.96 20.74
C VAL A 177 -4.36 -2.02 19.92
N ARG A 178 -4.89 -0.85 19.57
CA ARG A 178 -4.16 0.16 18.80
C ARG A 178 -4.46 1.56 19.31
N GLY A 179 -3.56 2.47 19.03
CA GLY A 179 -3.75 3.86 19.41
C GLY A 179 -2.55 4.72 19.07
N GLY A 180 -2.60 5.94 19.59
CA GLY A 180 -1.50 6.89 19.44
C GLY A 180 -1.60 7.99 20.49
N PHE A 181 -0.49 8.66 20.72
CA PHE A 181 -0.42 9.80 21.61
C PHE A 181 0.72 10.74 21.25
N ASP A 182 0.55 12.00 21.58
CA ASP A 182 1.58 13.02 21.43
C ASP A 182 2.65 12.85 22.52
N ALA A 183 3.84 12.40 22.14
CA ALA A 183 4.98 12.34 23.05
C ALA A 183 5.55 13.75 23.30
N THR A 184 5.52 14.59 22.28
CA THR A 184 5.85 16.02 22.33
C THR A 184 5.00 16.78 21.32
N SER A 185 5.07 18.12 21.31
CA SER A 185 4.37 18.95 20.30
C SER A 185 4.77 18.66 18.83
N ASN A 186 5.84 17.90 18.61
CA ASN A 186 6.36 17.63 17.26
C ASN A 186 6.52 16.11 16.98
N VAL A 187 6.20 15.25 17.94
CA VAL A 187 6.37 13.80 17.82
C VAL A 187 5.13 13.10 18.34
N GLU A 188 4.48 12.36 17.47
CA GLU A 188 3.40 11.44 17.79
C GLU A 188 3.93 10.00 17.78
N ILE A 189 3.46 9.19 18.71
CA ILE A 189 3.74 7.75 18.76
C ILE A 189 2.46 7.03 18.43
N ASN A 190 2.49 6.14 17.43
CA ASN A 190 1.43 5.19 17.16
C ASN A 190 1.87 3.78 17.56
N TYR A 191 0.92 2.94 17.91
CA TYR A 191 1.17 1.55 18.28
C TYR A 191 0.00 0.65 17.94
N ALA A 192 0.31 -0.62 17.69
CA ALA A 192 -0.65 -1.71 17.59
C ALA A 192 -0.01 -2.98 18.20
N ALA A 193 -0.78 -3.72 18.98
CA ALA A 193 -0.39 -5.02 19.50
C ALA A 193 -1.56 -5.99 19.32
N TYR A 194 -1.31 -7.20 18.83
CA TYR A 194 -2.35 -8.14 18.47
C TYR A 194 -2.03 -9.58 18.87
N TYR A 195 -3.09 -10.33 19.01
CA TYR A 195 -3.08 -11.79 19.06
C TYR A 195 -4.03 -12.33 17.99
N SER A 196 -3.56 -13.29 17.20
CA SER A 196 -4.30 -14.02 16.19
C SER A 196 -4.48 -15.47 16.59
N ALA A 197 -5.66 -16.01 16.43
CA ALA A 197 -5.95 -17.42 16.53
C ALA A 197 -5.70 -18.12 15.20
N ASN A 198 -5.44 -19.43 15.23
CA ASN A 198 -5.37 -20.24 14.02
C ASN A 198 -6.76 -20.46 13.44
N SER A 199 -6.91 -20.25 12.13
CA SER A 199 -8.11 -20.57 11.38
C SER A 199 -7.73 -21.16 10.02
N THR A 200 -8.32 -22.32 9.68
CA THR A 200 -8.16 -22.99 8.39
C THR A 200 -9.41 -22.84 7.51
N VAL A 201 -10.37 -22.03 7.94
CA VAL A 201 -11.57 -21.75 7.15
C VAL A 201 -11.18 -20.91 5.95
N GLN A 202 -11.52 -21.37 4.75
CA GLN A 202 -11.32 -20.62 3.52
C GLN A 202 -11.89 -19.18 3.66
N ASN A 203 -11.20 -18.18 3.16
CA ASN A 203 -11.50 -16.75 3.28
C ASN A 203 -11.38 -16.16 4.72
N LEU A 204 -11.15 -16.99 5.74
CA LEU A 204 -10.89 -16.57 7.12
C LEU A 204 -9.62 -17.18 7.68
N ALA A 205 -8.76 -17.71 6.81
CA ALA A 205 -7.51 -18.33 7.20
C ALA A 205 -6.60 -17.34 7.93
N SER A 206 -5.97 -17.80 9.00
CA SER A 206 -5.05 -17.00 9.81
C SER A 206 -4.12 -17.89 10.63
N ASP A 207 -2.89 -17.43 10.84
CA ASP A 207 -1.93 -18.08 11.69
C ASP A 207 -2.13 -17.73 13.16
N ARG A 208 -1.91 -18.70 14.06
CA ARG A 208 -1.80 -18.39 15.48
C ARG A 208 -0.49 -17.65 15.74
N SER A 209 -0.62 -16.37 16.03
CA SER A 209 0.52 -15.46 16.17
C SER A 209 0.23 -14.33 17.14
N PHE A 210 1.28 -13.66 17.58
CA PHE A 210 1.16 -12.36 18.20
C PHE A 210 2.20 -11.41 17.60
N GLY A 211 1.91 -10.13 17.66
CA GLY A 211 2.84 -9.14 17.14
C GLY A 211 2.59 -7.75 17.70
N PHE A 212 3.52 -6.89 17.32
CA PHE A 212 3.54 -5.49 17.74
C PHE A 212 4.10 -4.63 16.61
N ARG A 213 3.49 -3.47 16.38
CA ARG A 213 4.02 -2.40 15.53
C ARG A 213 4.03 -1.10 16.30
N SER A 214 5.05 -0.29 16.09
CA SER A 214 5.09 1.09 16.58
C SER A 214 5.76 2.00 15.57
N GLY A 215 5.29 3.25 15.49
CA GLY A 215 5.84 4.29 14.65
C GLY A 215 6.01 5.60 15.42
N LEU A 216 7.00 6.37 15.01
CA LEU A 216 7.27 7.72 15.46
C LEU A 216 6.98 8.67 14.29
N PHE A 217 5.95 9.48 14.41
CA PHE A 217 5.61 10.49 13.41
C PHE A 217 6.11 11.86 13.84
N PHE A 218 7.02 12.41 13.05
CA PHE A 218 7.56 13.75 13.21
C PHE A 218 6.70 14.74 12.41
N THR A 219 5.88 15.53 13.09
CA THR A 219 4.82 16.36 12.48
C THR A 219 5.37 17.45 11.57
N ARG A 220 6.52 18.06 11.89
CA ARG A 220 7.12 19.13 11.06
C ARG A 220 7.65 18.64 9.73
N PRO A 221 8.55 17.64 9.66
CA PRO A 221 9.01 17.09 8.39
C PRO A 221 7.96 16.16 7.73
N ARG A 222 6.88 15.79 8.43
CA ARG A 222 5.91 14.77 8.01
C ARG A 222 6.59 13.44 7.68
N LEU A 223 7.43 12.99 8.61
CA LEU A 223 8.21 11.76 8.52
C LEU A 223 7.72 10.77 9.57
N GLU A 224 7.32 9.59 9.14
CA GLU A 224 7.10 8.43 10.03
C GLU A 224 8.27 7.46 9.87
N VAL A 225 8.76 6.94 10.97
CA VAL A 225 9.68 5.79 11.01
C VAL A 225 9.18 4.82 12.07
N GLY A 226 9.21 3.54 11.77
CA GLY A 226 8.69 2.57 12.72
C GLY A 226 9.23 1.17 12.50
N GLY A 227 8.78 0.27 13.37
CA GLY A 227 9.18 -1.13 13.36
C GLY A 227 8.06 -2.06 13.76
N SER A 228 8.16 -3.29 13.30
CA SER A 228 7.19 -4.37 13.50
C SER A 228 7.88 -5.64 13.93
N LEU A 229 7.21 -6.38 14.81
CA LEU A 229 7.62 -7.70 15.28
C LEU A 229 6.42 -8.64 15.20
N GLN A 230 6.65 -9.86 14.73
CA GLN A 230 5.65 -10.92 14.73
C GLN A 230 6.30 -12.22 15.20
N HIS A 231 5.56 -12.99 15.97
CA HIS A 231 5.93 -14.33 16.39
C HIS A 231 4.81 -15.31 16.05
N VAL A 232 5.05 -16.22 15.11
CA VAL A 232 4.14 -17.31 14.76
C VAL A 232 4.33 -18.45 15.75
N LEU A 233 3.22 -18.93 16.32
CA LEU A 233 3.19 -19.91 17.41
C LEU A 233 2.93 -21.33 16.95
N GLN A 234 2.47 -21.51 15.69
CA GLN A 234 2.13 -22.84 15.16
C GLN A 234 3.27 -23.40 14.32
N ASP A 235 3.31 -24.72 14.18
CA ASP A 235 4.21 -25.58 13.40
C ASP A 235 5.69 -25.41 13.73
N TYR A 236 6.23 -24.24 13.56
CA TYR A 236 7.57 -23.86 13.93
C TYR A 236 7.52 -22.46 14.54
N ARG A 237 8.05 -22.27 15.71
CA ARG A 237 8.16 -20.94 16.34
C ARG A 237 9.04 -20.04 15.50
N LYS A 238 8.43 -19.12 14.74
CA LYS A 238 9.11 -18.27 13.78
C LYS A 238 8.91 -16.82 14.13
N ASN A 239 9.98 -16.05 13.95
CA ASN A 239 9.96 -14.60 14.14
C ASN A 239 10.04 -13.90 12.79
N ALA A 240 9.30 -12.81 12.67
CA ALA A 240 9.48 -11.83 11.61
C ALA A 240 9.68 -10.44 12.25
N PHE A 241 10.48 -9.62 11.62
CA PHE A 241 10.65 -8.23 11.99
C PHE A 241 10.75 -7.35 10.75
N GLY A 242 10.26 -6.13 10.87
CA GLY A 242 10.26 -5.15 9.80
C GLY A 242 10.55 -3.75 10.30
N PHE A 243 10.98 -2.91 9.38
CA PHE A 243 11.13 -1.48 9.57
C PHE A 243 10.47 -0.76 8.40
N HIS A 244 9.86 0.39 8.69
CA HIS A 244 9.23 1.21 7.66
C HIS A 244 9.59 2.69 7.80
N LEU A 245 9.48 3.38 6.68
CA LEU A 245 9.63 4.82 6.58
C LEU A 245 8.57 5.36 5.61
N GLU A 246 7.91 6.45 6.00
CA GLU A 246 7.01 7.23 5.14
C GLU A 246 7.34 8.70 5.30
N TRP A 247 7.63 9.40 4.20
CA TRP A 247 7.99 10.81 4.22
C TRP A 247 7.25 11.60 3.15
N GLN A 248 6.50 12.60 3.59
CA GLN A 248 5.67 13.48 2.76
C GLN A 248 6.01 14.95 3.07
N PRO A 249 7.12 15.51 2.56
CA PRO A 249 7.53 16.88 2.87
C PRO A 249 6.48 17.90 2.43
N ARG A 250 6.19 18.91 3.28
CA ARG A 250 5.18 19.94 2.99
C ARG A 250 5.51 20.79 1.77
N ALA A 251 6.79 21.03 1.52
CA ALA A 251 7.25 21.94 0.46
C ALA A 251 7.17 21.33 -0.95
N LEU A 252 7.08 20.01 -1.06
CA LEU A 252 7.13 19.29 -2.33
C LEU A 252 5.96 18.29 -2.40
N PRO A 253 5.33 18.12 -3.56
CA PRO A 253 4.31 17.09 -3.78
C PRO A 253 4.97 15.71 -3.98
N LEU A 254 5.80 15.33 -3.02
CA LEU A 254 6.63 14.13 -2.99
C LEU A 254 6.16 13.20 -1.88
N ASP A 255 6.07 11.92 -2.17
CA ASP A 255 5.81 10.84 -1.23
C ASP A 255 6.93 9.81 -1.38
N ILE A 256 7.65 9.53 -0.29
CA ILE A 256 8.68 8.50 -0.25
C ILE A 256 8.26 7.49 0.81
N ARG A 257 8.20 6.23 0.40
CA ARG A 257 7.84 5.09 1.24
C ARG A 257 8.90 4.01 1.12
N SER A 258 9.15 3.32 2.19
CA SER A 258 10.11 2.22 2.22
C SER A 258 9.76 1.23 3.31
N GLU A 259 9.98 -0.04 3.03
CA GLU A 259 9.92 -1.11 4.01
C GLU A 259 11.08 -2.07 3.85
N PHE A 260 11.47 -2.63 4.96
CA PHE A 260 12.33 -3.80 5.07
C PHE A 260 11.60 -4.84 5.90
N ALA A 261 11.55 -6.07 5.43
CA ALA A 261 11.02 -7.21 6.17
C ALA A 261 12.02 -8.37 6.16
N ARG A 262 12.04 -9.10 7.26
CA ARG A 262 12.79 -10.35 7.38
C ARG A 262 12.01 -11.37 8.20
N SER A 263 11.91 -12.58 7.65
CA SER A 263 11.35 -13.75 8.32
C SER A 263 12.21 -14.98 8.02
N TRP A 264 11.75 -16.16 8.38
CA TRP A 264 12.38 -17.42 8.01
C TRP A 264 12.21 -17.72 6.50
N LEU A 265 11.22 -17.12 5.83
CA LEU A 265 10.97 -17.27 4.39
C LEU A 265 11.98 -16.49 3.55
N GLY A 266 12.54 -15.42 4.08
CA GLY A 266 13.47 -14.56 3.38
C GLY A 266 13.63 -13.21 4.02
N SER A 267 14.25 -12.31 3.29
CA SER A 267 14.37 -10.90 3.66
C SER A 267 14.42 -10.03 2.41
N GLY A 268 14.01 -8.79 2.55
CA GLY A 268 14.10 -7.86 1.44
C GLY A 268 13.62 -6.47 1.83
N TYR A 269 13.60 -5.60 0.83
CA TYR A 269 13.15 -4.23 1.00
C TYR A 269 12.56 -3.69 -0.30
N TRP A 270 11.76 -2.67 -0.17
CA TRP A 270 11.39 -1.79 -1.26
C TRP A 270 11.51 -0.33 -0.86
N ILE A 271 11.78 0.52 -1.85
CA ILE A 271 11.77 1.96 -1.73
C ILE A 271 10.97 2.49 -2.92
N GLU A 272 9.93 3.26 -2.64
CA GLU A 272 9.05 3.88 -3.64
C GLU A 272 9.09 5.40 -3.46
N SER A 273 9.08 6.10 -4.58
CA SER A 273 8.99 7.56 -4.63
C SER A 273 7.92 7.95 -5.64
N ALA A 274 6.95 8.74 -5.22
CA ALA A 274 5.90 9.28 -6.06
C ALA A 274 5.94 10.81 -6.04
N TYR A 275 5.95 11.44 -7.22
CA TYR A 275 6.01 12.88 -7.36
C TYR A 275 4.88 13.37 -8.28
N LYS A 276 4.02 14.27 -7.77
CA LYS A 276 3.01 14.94 -8.58
C LYS A 276 3.62 16.14 -9.29
N LEU A 277 3.44 16.21 -10.62
CA LEU A 277 4.00 17.28 -11.44
C LEU A 277 3.24 18.62 -11.33
N SER A 278 2.44 18.80 -10.29
CA SER A 278 1.61 19.99 -10.06
C SER A 278 2.39 21.29 -9.91
N GLN A 279 3.67 21.22 -9.51
CA GLN A 279 4.55 22.38 -9.35
C GLN A 279 5.42 22.67 -10.58
N VAL A 280 5.33 21.86 -11.64
CA VAL A 280 6.10 22.09 -12.87
C VAL A 280 5.48 23.24 -13.66
N PRO A 281 6.22 24.33 -13.94
CA PRO A 281 5.65 25.53 -14.54
C PRO A 281 5.29 25.41 -16.03
N VAL A 282 5.70 24.29 -16.67
CA VAL A 282 5.44 24.03 -18.11
C VAL A 282 4.17 23.23 -18.25
N TRP A 283 3.26 23.67 -19.15
CA TRP A 283 1.99 22.98 -19.46
C TRP A 283 1.20 22.58 -18.20
N GLN A 284 1.02 23.52 -17.30
CA GLN A 284 0.40 23.28 -15.97
C GLN A 284 -0.96 22.57 -16.04
N ASN A 285 -1.80 22.88 -17.06
CA ASN A 285 -3.12 22.27 -17.21
C ASN A 285 -3.07 20.75 -17.43
N GLY A 286 -2.00 20.23 -18.03
CA GLY A 286 -1.78 18.79 -18.20
C GLY A 286 -1.01 18.18 -17.06
N PHE A 287 0.16 18.74 -16.72
CA PHE A 287 1.07 18.15 -15.74
C PHE A 287 0.54 18.12 -14.31
N ARG A 288 -0.33 19.03 -13.89
CA ARG A 288 -0.95 19.00 -12.55
C ARG A 288 -1.70 17.69 -12.27
N HIS A 289 -2.10 16.97 -13.31
CA HIS A 289 -2.82 15.70 -13.22
C HIS A 289 -1.90 14.48 -13.33
N VAL A 290 -0.61 14.68 -13.55
CA VAL A 290 0.37 13.62 -13.73
C VAL A 290 1.13 13.37 -12.43
N GLN A 291 1.26 12.10 -12.06
CA GLN A 291 2.16 11.62 -11.02
C GLN A 291 3.15 10.66 -11.66
N VAL A 292 4.43 10.81 -11.35
CA VAL A 292 5.49 9.86 -11.72
C VAL A 292 5.88 9.07 -10.50
N VAL A 293 6.10 7.78 -10.68
CA VAL A 293 6.42 6.86 -9.59
C VAL A 293 7.63 6.02 -9.98
N ALA A 294 8.51 5.78 -9.05
CA ALA A 294 9.64 4.86 -9.22
C ALA A 294 9.78 3.99 -7.99
N ARG A 295 9.95 2.67 -8.18
CA ARG A 295 10.19 1.72 -7.10
C ARG A 295 11.39 0.85 -7.40
N MET A 296 12.24 0.68 -6.40
CA MET A 296 13.32 -0.30 -6.38
C MET A 296 13.06 -1.29 -5.27
N GLN A 297 13.22 -2.57 -5.54
CA GLN A 297 12.98 -3.61 -4.57
C GLN A 297 13.96 -4.78 -4.74
N GLN A 298 14.23 -5.45 -3.64
CA GLN A 298 15.11 -6.61 -3.60
C GLN A 298 14.57 -7.64 -2.61
N PHE A 299 14.61 -8.88 -3.02
CA PHE A 299 14.27 -10.03 -2.20
C PHE A 299 15.45 -11.01 -2.15
N TYR A 300 15.73 -11.52 -0.96
CA TYR A 300 16.69 -12.58 -0.68
C TYR A 300 15.95 -13.78 -0.11
N THR A 301 16.08 -14.93 -0.74
CA THR A 301 15.45 -16.19 -0.31
C THR A 301 15.98 -16.63 1.05
N GLY A 302 15.08 -17.13 1.88
CA GLY A 302 15.40 -17.77 3.16
C GLY A 302 15.42 -19.31 3.06
N PRO A 303 15.54 -19.99 4.20
CA PRO A 303 15.47 -21.45 4.25
C PRO A 303 14.04 -22.02 4.08
N GLY A 304 13.02 -21.17 4.23
CA GLY A 304 11.63 -21.53 4.02
C GLY A 304 11.19 -21.32 2.57
N TRP A 305 10.02 -21.82 2.24
CA TRP A 305 9.42 -21.69 0.92
C TRP A 305 7.96 -21.22 1.05
N SER A 306 7.52 -20.41 0.09
CA SER A 306 6.12 -20.03 -0.14
C SER A 306 5.94 -19.84 -1.64
N GLU A 307 4.77 -20.20 -2.16
CA GLU A 307 4.44 -20.02 -3.58
C GLU A 307 4.31 -18.56 -4.00
N ASP A 308 4.00 -17.66 -3.06
CA ASP A 308 3.83 -16.24 -3.30
C ASP A 308 5.15 -15.45 -3.30
N LEU A 309 6.27 -16.11 -2.97
CA LEU A 309 7.58 -15.49 -2.91
C LEU A 309 8.45 -15.90 -4.11
N PRO A 310 9.37 -15.03 -4.58
CA PRO A 310 10.39 -15.42 -5.53
C PRO A 310 11.21 -16.60 -5.00
N TRP A 311 11.36 -17.64 -5.79
CA TRP A 311 12.13 -18.85 -5.42
C TRP A 311 13.66 -18.65 -5.48
N VAL A 312 14.11 -17.50 -6.02
CA VAL A 312 15.53 -17.07 -6.08
C VAL A 312 15.66 -15.61 -5.67
N ASN A 313 16.88 -15.22 -5.32
CA ASN A 313 17.20 -13.82 -5.05
C ASN A 313 16.80 -12.95 -6.24
N THR A 314 15.97 -11.97 -6.01
CA THR A 314 15.32 -11.19 -7.07
C THR A 314 15.48 -9.70 -6.81
N ASN A 315 15.85 -8.96 -7.84
CA ASN A 315 15.82 -7.48 -7.85
C ASN A 315 14.76 -7.04 -8.86
N MET A 316 14.02 -5.97 -8.56
CA MET A 316 13.09 -5.37 -9.50
C MET A 316 13.19 -3.85 -9.45
N PHE A 317 13.18 -3.23 -10.62
CA PHE A 317 13.02 -1.79 -10.80
C PHE A 317 11.74 -1.55 -11.55
N GLU A 318 10.95 -0.61 -11.07
CA GLU A 318 9.67 -0.27 -11.67
C GLU A 318 9.54 1.25 -11.77
N PHE A 319 8.96 1.70 -12.89
CA PHE A 319 8.66 3.08 -13.16
C PHE A 319 7.22 3.19 -13.64
N GLY A 320 6.45 4.12 -13.08
CA GLY A 320 5.05 4.33 -13.41
C GLY A 320 4.69 5.77 -13.67
N VAL A 321 3.62 5.94 -14.42
CA VAL A 321 2.96 7.23 -14.65
C VAL A 321 1.48 7.06 -14.43
N ASN A 322 0.95 7.85 -13.51
CA ASN A 322 -0.46 7.92 -13.19
C ASN A 322 -1.03 9.24 -13.72
N TYR A 323 -2.20 9.18 -14.36
CA TYR A 323 -2.91 10.35 -14.82
C TYR A 323 -4.29 10.43 -14.18
N TYR A 324 -4.55 11.49 -13.44
CA TYR A 324 -5.81 11.73 -12.74
C TYR A 324 -6.74 12.54 -13.65
N PHE A 325 -7.73 11.90 -14.27
CA PHE A 325 -8.78 12.58 -15.03
C PHE A 325 -9.63 13.46 -14.12
N ARG A 326 -9.92 12.91 -12.94
CA ARG A 326 -10.67 13.52 -11.85
C ARG A 326 -10.11 12.97 -10.52
N ASP A 327 -10.57 13.49 -9.41
CA ASP A 327 -10.14 13.02 -8.08
C ASP A 327 -10.58 11.57 -7.78
N ASP A 328 -11.53 11.05 -8.53
CA ASP A 328 -12.11 9.71 -8.41
C ASP A 328 -11.78 8.76 -9.58
N VAL A 329 -11.16 9.25 -10.66
CA VAL A 329 -10.82 8.45 -11.85
C VAL A 329 -9.35 8.61 -12.21
N ARG A 330 -8.62 7.51 -12.26
CA ARG A 330 -7.19 7.50 -12.54
C ARG A 330 -6.82 6.44 -13.57
N PHE A 331 -6.03 6.82 -14.56
CA PHE A 331 -5.30 5.90 -15.42
C PHE A 331 -3.94 5.61 -14.77
N VAL A 332 -3.54 4.35 -14.76
CA VAL A 332 -2.26 3.88 -14.23
C VAL A 332 -1.49 3.16 -15.32
N SER A 333 -0.19 3.40 -15.36
CA SER A 333 0.71 2.72 -16.29
C SER A 333 2.05 2.52 -15.62
N SER A 334 2.60 1.30 -15.67
CA SER A 334 3.95 1.05 -15.18
C SER A 334 4.71 0.07 -16.06
N TYR A 335 6.02 0.14 -15.97
CA TYR A 335 6.97 -0.82 -16.51
C TYR A 335 7.94 -1.23 -15.43
N GLY A 336 8.01 -2.54 -15.19
CA GLY A 336 8.94 -3.17 -14.27
C GLY A 336 9.90 -4.10 -15.00
N ARG A 337 11.14 -4.17 -14.53
CA ARG A 337 12.11 -5.16 -14.95
C ARG A 337 12.66 -5.89 -13.75
N GLN A 338 12.39 -7.18 -13.74
CA GLN A 338 12.85 -8.11 -12.74
C GLN A 338 14.16 -8.77 -13.23
N PHE A 339 15.09 -8.94 -12.32
CA PHE A 339 16.39 -9.60 -12.53
C PHE A 339 16.51 -10.73 -11.51
N ALA A 340 16.61 -11.94 -12.00
CA ALA A 340 16.82 -13.13 -11.18
C ALA A 340 17.95 -13.98 -11.78
N PRO A 341 19.06 -14.23 -11.07
CA PRO A 341 20.23 -14.91 -11.64
C PRO A 341 19.89 -16.28 -12.23
N GLU A 342 19.02 -17.04 -11.59
CA GLU A 342 18.66 -18.42 -11.98
C GLU A 342 17.27 -18.50 -12.64
N GLY A 343 16.42 -17.52 -12.41
CA GLY A 343 15.04 -17.47 -12.93
C GLY A 343 14.87 -16.71 -14.24
N GLY A 344 15.92 -16.05 -14.71
CA GLY A 344 15.88 -15.21 -15.90
C GLY A 344 15.34 -13.79 -15.63
N ASN A 345 15.47 -12.94 -16.64
CA ASN A 345 14.96 -11.57 -16.57
C ASN A 345 13.52 -11.51 -17.08
N LEU A 346 12.68 -10.79 -16.38
CA LEU A 346 11.28 -10.64 -16.72
C LEU A 346 10.90 -9.17 -16.87
N ASN A 347 10.17 -8.84 -17.94
CA ASN A 347 9.57 -7.53 -18.12
C ASN A 347 8.10 -7.62 -17.74
N VAL A 348 7.65 -6.67 -16.94
CA VAL A 348 6.25 -6.54 -16.51
C VAL A 348 5.74 -5.17 -16.93
N TRP A 349 4.70 -5.15 -17.74
CA TRP A 349 3.99 -3.93 -18.10
C TRP A 349 2.61 -3.97 -17.45
N THR A 350 2.20 -2.88 -16.85
CA THR A 350 0.88 -2.75 -16.25
C THR A 350 0.18 -1.52 -16.79
N LEU A 351 -1.06 -1.68 -17.21
CA LEU A 351 -1.93 -0.62 -17.67
C LEU A 351 -3.29 -0.79 -17.02
N GLY A 352 -3.92 0.29 -16.58
CA GLY A 352 -5.25 0.16 -16.00
C GLY A 352 -5.98 1.46 -15.81
N LEU A 353 -7.26 1.31 -15.56
CA LEU A 353 -8.16 2.39 -15.16
C LEU A 353 -8.72 2.05 -13.77
N THR A 354 -8.64 2.99 -12.85
CA THR A 354 -9.18 2.83 -11.50
C THR A 354 -10.19 3.92 -11.21
N TYR A 355 -11.22 3.56 -10.46
CA TYR A 355 -12.28 4.43 -10.00
C TYR A 355 -12.56 4.20 -8.52
N ARG A 356 -12.89 5.25 -7.79
CA ARG A 356 -13.35 5.16 -6.41
C ARG A 356 -14.62 5.96 -6.21
N PHE A 357 -15.45 5.51 -5.30
CA PHE A 357 -16.58 6.28 -4.83
C PHE A 357 -16.79 6.07 -3.33
N ALA A 358 -17.48 7.00 -2.70
CA ALA A 358 -17.96 6.89 -1.34
C ALA A 358 -19.38 7.47 -1.27
N THR A 359 -20.28 6.76 -0.62
CA THR A 359 -21.66 7.17 -0.44
C THR A 359 -22.12 6.90 0.99
N PRO A 360 -22.81 7.84 1.64
CA PRO A 360 -23.46 7.57 2.91
C PRO A 360 -24.61 6.57 2.70
N VAL A 361 -24.78 5.65 3.64
CA VAL A 361 -25.84 4.65 3.65
C VAL A 361 -26.84 5.01 4.73
N GLY A 362 -27.99 5.56 4.34
CA GLY A 362 -29.05 5.93 5.31
C GLY A 362 -30.14 6.78 4.66
N PRO A 363 -31.24 7.04 5.33
CA PRO A 363 -32.27 7.97 4.87
C PRO A 363 -31.73 9.41 5.02
N GLY A 364 -30.74 9.76 4.27
CA GLY A 364 -30.19 11.10 4.14
C GLY A 364 -30.61 11.66 2.79
N GLU A 365 -31.21 12.81 2.83
CA GLU A 365 -31.70 13.60 1.72
C GLU A 365 -30.81 13.48 0.48
N MET A 366 -31.31 12.76 -0.54
CA MET A 366 -30.85 12.97 -1.89
C MET A 366 -31.26 14.40 -2.29
N ARG A 367 -30.30 15.31 -2.20
CA ARG A 367 -30.39 16.64 -2.80
C ARG A 367 -29.48 16.70 -4.00
#